data_905f38d39e41b97aaffe8081b0d1b83c
#
_entry.id   905f38d39e41b97aaffe8081b0d1b83c
#
_cell.length_a   1.000
_cell.length_b   1.000
_cell.length_c   1.000
_cell.angle_alpha   90.00
_cell.angle_beta   90.00
_cell.angle_gamma   90.00
#
_symmetry.space_group_name_H-M   'P 1'
#
loop_
_entity.id
_entity.type
_entity.pdbx_description
1 polymer ?
#
loop_
_entity_poly.entity_id
_entity_poly.type
_entity_poly.pdbx_seq_one_letter_code
_entity_poly.pdbx_strand_id
1 'polypeptide(L)'
;MIGDDTNHRYVLSGEGAKPLVVIGVNPSTANESKLDATMRRVRGFAEHNGYDGFVMINLYPQRATNFSEVHQQRNEELHQKNIEEIRAFFKGADELDVLAAWGNLAGERSYLRDCFRDIVSVLQEEGRRVAWKQIGILTQAGHPRHPLYARKDSTLEVFDFTRYLEKKK
;
A
#
# COMPACT_ATOMS: atom_id res chain seq x y z
N MET A 1 -12.42 3.72 -8.36
CA MET A 1 -11.13 3.16 -8.80
C MET A 1 -10.47 4.11 -9.78
N ILE A 2 -9.17 4.34 -9.64
CA ILE A 2 -8.38 5.12 -10.59
C ILE A 2 -7.38 4.19 -11.25
N GLY A 3 -7.43 4.07 -12.58
CA GLY A 3 -6.64 3.12 -13.35
C GLY A 3 -7.47 2.42 -14.41
N ASP A 4 -6.99 1.28 -14.88
CA ASP A 4 -7.71 0.43 -15.82
C ASP A 4 -7.90 -0.99 -15.26
N ASP A 5 -8.69 -1.80 -15.95
CA ASP A 5 -9.05 -3.14 -15.46
C ASP A 5 -7.98 -4.20 -15.70
N THR A 6 -6.96 -3.92 -16.52
CA THR A 6 -6.02 -4.94 -16.97
C THR A 6 -4.56 -4.65 -16.65
N ASN A 7 -4.10 -3.40 -16.84
CA ASN A 7 -2.67 -3.10 -16.81
C ASN A 7 -2.21 -2.33 -15.57
N HIS A 8 -2.96 -1.30 -15.16
CA HIS A 8 -2.52 -0.40 -14.10
C HIS A 8 -3.67 -0.04 -13.16
N ARG A 9 -3.36 0.04 -11.88
CA ARG A 9 -4.30 0.57 -10.88
C ARG A 9 -3.54 1.44 -9.89
N TYR A 10 -4.00 2.68 -9.76
CA TYR A 10 -3.37 3.67 -8.89
C TYR A 10 -4.06 3.76 -7.54
N VAL A 11 -5.39 3.83 -7.53
CA VAL A 11 -6.18 3.97 -6.31
C VAL A 11 -7.44 3.12 -6.40
N LEU A 12 -7.74 2.41 -5.34
CA LEU A 12 -9.01 1.73 -5.13
C LEU A 12 -9.55 2.16 -3.77
N SER A 13 -10.72 2.81 -3.75
CA SER A 13 -11.31 3.28 -2.50
C SER A 13 -12.66 2.65 -2.23
N GLY A 14 -12.94 2.40 -0.94
CA GLY A 14 -14.27 2.09 -0.44
C GLY A 14 -14.95 3.36 0.08
N GLU A 15 -16.15 3.20 0.62
CA GLU A 15 -16.89 4.28 1.27
C GLU A 15 -16.42 4.45 2.72
N GLY A 16 -16.50 5.67 3.25
CA GLY A 16 -16.19 5.94 4.65
C GLY A 16 -15.64 7.34 4.86
N ALA A 17 -15.95 7.93 6.02
CA ALA A 17 -15.47 9.25 6.41
C ALA A 17 -14.08 9.21 7.03
N LYS A 18 -13.72 8.06 7.63
CA LYS A 18 -12.41 7.84 8.25
C LYS A 18 -11.81 6.52 7.74
N PRO A 19 -11.33 6.51 6.49
CA PRO A 19 -10.76 5.29 5.92
C PRO A 19 -9.33 5.05 6.40
N LEU A 20 -8.94 3.77 6.41
CA LEU A 20 -7.54 3.37 6.55
C LEU A 20 -6.91 3.36 5.15
N VAL A 21 -5.80 4.08 4.98
CA VAL A 21 -5.02 3.99 3.74
C VAL A 21 -4.13 2.76 3.83
N VAL A 22 -4.15 1.90 2.81
CA VAL A 22 -3.39 0.64 2.80
C VAL A 22 -2.48 0.64 1.60
N ILE A 23 -1.19 0.40 1.84
CA ILE A 23 -0.19 0.35 0.77
C ILE A 23 0.20 -1.12 0.52
N GLY A 24 -0.19 -1.63 -0.64
CA GLY A 24 0.24 -2.93 -1.13
C GLY A 24 1.49 -2.82 -2.00
N VAL A 25 2.00 -3.95 -2.48
CA VAL A 25 3.18 -3.97 -3.36
C VAL A 25 2.81 -3.57 -4.79
N ASN A 26 1.84 -4.22 -5.36
CA ASN A 26 1.29 -3.93 -6.69
C ASN A 26 -0.12 -4.52 -6.80
N PRO A 27 -0.98 -3.95 -7.68
CA PRO A 27 -2.32 -4.51 -7.85
C PRO A 27 -2.27 -5.85 -8.60
N SER A 28 -3.19 -6.74 -8.23
CA SER A 28 -3.33 -8.03 -8.89
C SER A 28 -4.22 -7.95 -10.13
N THR A 29 -3.92 -8.78 -11.14
CA THR A 29 -4.82 -9.06 -12.25
C THR A 29 -5.69 -10.30 -11.96
N ALA A 30 -5.48 -10.95 -10.82
CA ALA A 30 -6.26 -12.13 -10.44
C ALA A 30 -7.75 -11.79 -10.44
N ASN A 31 -8.56 -12.81 -10.70
CA ASN A 31 -10.01 -12.67 -10.80
C ASN A 31 -10.62 -12.08 -9.51
N GLU A 32 -11.87 -11.65 -9.59
CA GLU A 32 -12.59 -11.02 -8.50
C GLU A 32 -12.51 -11.79 -7.18
N SER A 33 -12.52 -13.13 -7.23
CA SER A 33 -12.50 -13.93 -6.01
C SER A 33 -11.22 -13.79 -5.20
N LYS A 34 -10.04 -13.70 -5.85
CA LYS A 34 -8.76 -13.51 -5.15
C LYS A 34 -8.61 -12.07 -4.68
N LEU A 35 -9.01 -11.11 -5.51
CA LEU A 35 -9.05 -9.71 -5.14
C LEU A 35 -9.97 -9.52 -3.93
N ASP A 36 -11.15 -10.18 -3.97
CA ASP A 36 -12.13 -10.14 -2.88
C ASP A 36 -11.56 -10.69 -1.57
N ALA A 37 -10.73 -11.75 -1.62
CA ALA A 37 -10.11 -12.30 -0.41
C ALA A 37 -9.18 -11.29 0.26
N THR A 38 -8.35 -10.60 -0.51
CA THR A 38 -7.48 -9.53 0.01
C THR A 38 -8.31 -8.37 0.55
N MET A 39 -9.33 -7.94 -0.19
CA MET A 39 -10.19 -6.83 0.22
C MET A 39 -10.97 -7.15 1.50
N ARG A 40 -11.45 -8.37 1.65
CA ARG A 40 -12.12 -8.80 2.89
C ARG A 40 -11.17 -8.74 4.09
N ARG A 41 -9.93 -9.17 3.91
CA ARG A 41 -8.91 -9.08 4.98
C ARG A 41 -8.61 -7.64 5.35
N VAL A 42 -8.40 -6.80 4.36
CA VAL A 42 -8.16 -5.36 4.54
C VAL A 42 -9.34 -4.72 5.26
N ARG A 43 -10.55 -4.99 4.81
CA ARG A 43 -11.76 -4.49 5.46
C ARG A 43 -11.84 -4.95 6.91
N GLY A 44 -11.56 -6.22 7.17
CA GLY A 44 -11.56 -6.77 8.53
C GLY A 44 -10.59 -6.05 9.44
N PHE A 45 -9.36 -5.81 9.00
CA PHE A 45 -8.37 -5.07 9.77
C PHE A 45 -8.81 -3.61 10.00
N ALA A 46 -9.38 -2.97 8.98
CA ALA A 46 -9.87 -1.60 9.11
C ALA A 46 -11.00 -1.52 10.15
N GLU A 47 -12.03 -2.33 10.00
CA GLU A 47 -13.18 -2.35 10.93
C GLU A 47 -12.76 -2.69 12.36
N HIS A 48 -11.91 -3.71 12.52
CA HIS A 48 -11.44 -4.14 13.83
C HIS A 48 -10.66 -3.03 14.57
N ASN A 49 -10.06 -2.12 13.84
CA ASN A 49 -9.24 -1.04 14.39
C ASN A 49 -9.94 0.34 14.34
N GLY A 50 -11.26 0.36 14.14
CA GLY A 50 -12.07 1.57 14.28
C GLY A 50 -12.18 2.44 13.04
N TYR A 51 -11.83 1.92 11.87
CA TYR A 51 -11.99 2.62 10.60
C TYR A 51 -13.30 2.21 9.92
N ASP A 52 -13.89 3.12 9.16
CA ASP A 52 -15.15 2.88 8.47
C ASP A 52 -15.01 2.52 6.99
N GLY A 53 -13.79 2.34 6.53
CA GLY A 53 -13.49 1.96 5.17
C GLY A 53 -11.98 1.88 4.95
N PHE A 54 -11.59 1.75 3.69
CA PHE A 54 -10.18 1.72 3.34
C PHE A 54 -9.94 2.30 1.95
N VAL A 55 -8.70 2.73 1.72
CA VAL A 55 -8.20 3.17 0.41
C VAL A 55 -6.95 2.37 0.10
N MET A 56 -6.94 1.63 -1.01
CA MET A 56 -5.77 0.87 -1.45
C MET A 56 -4.94 1.68 -2.44
N ILE A 57 -3.68 1.84 -2.12
CA ILE A 57 -2.64 2.29 -3.07
C ILE A 57 -1.52 1.27 -3.08
N ASN A 58 -0.61 1.36 -4.01
CA ASN A 58 0.47 0.39 -4.16
C ASN A 58 1.81 1.08 -4.35
N LEU A 59 2.88 0.38 -3.99
CA LEU A 59 4.25 0.85 -4.24
C LEU A 59 4.48 1.06 -5.73
N TYR A 60 3.93 0.16 -6.55
CA TYR A 60 4.04 0.22 -8.01
C TYR A 60 2.69 -0.16 -8.63
N PRO A 61 2.22 0.58 -9.64
CA PRO A 61 0.83 0.42 -10.09
C PRO A 61 0.61 -0.65 -11.15
N GLN A 62 1.62 -1.35 -11.59
CA GLN A 62 1.50 -2.39 -12.61
C GLN A 62 0.70 -3.59 -12.08
N ARG A 63 -0.38 -3.96 -12.74
CA ARG A 63 -1.13 -5.16 -12.43
C ARG A 63 -0.36 -6.40 -12.89
N ALA A 64 -0.22 -7.37 -12.00
CA ALA A 64 0.40 -8.65 -12.34
C ALA A 64 -0.18 -9.75 -11.46
N THR A 65 -0.58 -10.86 -12.06
CA THR A 65 -1.03 -12.05 -11.35
C THR A 65 0.15 -12.76 -10.68
N ASN A 66 1.27 -12.86 -11.42
CA ASN A 66 2.52 -13.41 -10.92
C ASN A 66 3.52 -12.28 -10.76
N PHE A 67 4.09 -12.15 -9.58
CA PHE A 67 5.01 -11.06 -9.29
C PHE A 67 6.26 -11.07 -10.20
N SER A 68 6.65 -12.23 -10.72
CA SER A 68 7.76 -12.31 -11.68
C SER A 68 7.54 -11.47 -12.93
N GLU A 69 6.29 -11.17 -13.28
CA GLU A 69 5.93 -10.34 -14.43
C GLU A 69 6.06 -8.84 -14.16
N VAL A 70 6.21 -8.43 -12.91
CA VAL A 70 6.44 -7.03 -12.57
C VAL A 70 7.79 -6.58 -13.14
N HIS A 71 7.83 -5.39 -13.73
CA HIS A 71 9.02 -4.85 -14.39
C HIS A 71 10.29 -5.07 -13.56
N GLN A 72 11.35 -5.57 -14.21
CA GLN A 72 12.66 -5.74 -13.57
C GLN A 72 13.30 -4.38 -13.26
N GLN A 73 13.06 -3.39 -14.12
CA GLN A 73 13.49 -2.01 -13.93
C GLN A 73 12.26 -1.11 -13.87
N ARG A 74 12.32 -0.10 -13.01
CA ARG A 74 11.20 0.81 -12.83
C ARG A 74 10.91 1.58 -14.13
N ASN A 75 9.65 1.54 -14.57
CA ASN A 75 9.16 2.42 -15.63
C ASN A 75 8.87 3.78 -15.01
N GLU A 76 9.66 4.79 -15.37
CA GLU A 76 9.56 6.12 -14.75
C GLU A 76 8.23 6.82 -15.02
N GLU A 77 7.70 6.72 -16.24
CA GLU A 77 6.41 7.31 -16.57
C GLU A 77 5.29 6.72 -15.72
N LEU A 78 5.30 5.40 -15.58
CA LEU A 78 4.31 4.69 -14.77
C LEU A 78 4.43 5.06 -13.30
N HIS A 79 5.64 5.14 -12.78
CA HIS A 79 5.87 5.56 -11.41
C HIS A 79 5.39 7.00 -11.16
N GLN A 80 5.75 7.93 -12.05
CA GLN A 80 5.32 9.33 -11.92
C GLN A 80 3.81 9.45 -11.99
N LYS A 81 3.17 8.68 -12.87
CA LYS A 81 1.70 8.66 -12.93
C LYS A 81 1.09 8.19 -11.62
N ASN A 82 1.66 7.14 -11.00
CA ASN A 82 1.23 6.66 -9.69
C ASN A 82 1.33 7.76 -8.63
N ILE A 83 2.45 8.45 -8.59
CA ILE A 83 2.69 9.55 -7.63
C ILE A 83 1.67 10.69 -7.85
N GLU A 84 1.45 11.09 -9.10
CA GLU A 84 0.48 12.15 -9.43
C GLU A 84 -0.94 11.79 -9.02
N GLU A 85 -1.36 10.55 -9.27
CA GLU A 85 -2.71 10.08 -8.90
C GLU A 85 -2.89 10.00 -7.39
N ILE A 86 -1.87 9.56 -6.67
CA ILE A 86 -1.89 9.53 -5.20
C ILE A 86 -1.97 10.97 -4.66
N ARG A 87 -1.17 11.88 -5.18
CA ARG A 87 -1.20 13.29 -4.78
C ARG A 87 -2.57 13.90 -4.98
N ALA A 88 -3.15 13.70 -6.15
CA ALA A 88 -4.47 14.24 -6.47
C ALA A 88 -5.56 13.69 -5.57
N PHE A 89 -5.50 12.38 -5.27
CA PHE A 89 -6.51 11.73 -4.45
C PHE A 89 -6.54 12.27 -3.00
N PHE A 90 -5.37 12.51 -2.41
CA PHE A 90 -5.27 12.96 -1.02
C PHE A 90 -5.19 14.47 -0.84
N LYS A 91 -5.28 15.22 -1.93
CA LYS A 91 -5.25 16.69 -1.86
C LYS A 91 -6.32 17.21 -0.91
N GLY A 92 -5.92 18.07 0.03
CA GLY A 92 -6.83 18.66 1.02
C GLY A 92 -7.06 17.81 2.27
N ALA A 93 -6.54 16.59 2.34
CA ALA A 93 -6.62 15.79 3.57
C ALA A 93 -5.67 16.36 4.63
N ASP A 94 -6.14 16.49 5.88
CA ASP A 94 -5.36 17.02 7.00
C ASP A 94 -4.58 15.95 7.73
N GLU A 95 -5.14 14.75 7.80
CA GLU A 95 -4.51 13.61 8.48
C GLU A 95 -4.86 12.30 7.78
N LEU A 96 -3.92 11.35 7.85
CA LEU A 96 -4.08 10.01 7.29
C LEU A 96 -3.52 8.98 8.27
N ASP A 97 -4.22 7.86 8.41
CA ASP A 97 -3.69 6.65 9.02
C ASP A 97 -3.33 5.70 7.88
N VAL A 98 -2.06 5.30 7.80
CA VAL A 98 -1.53 4.54 6.66
C VAL A 98 -0.96 3.22 7.13
N LEU A 99 -1.49 2.13 6.60
CA LEU A 99 -1.03 0.77 6.86
C LEU A 99 -0.06 0.33 5.78
N ALA A 100 1.19 0.05 6.18
CA ALA A 100 2.15 -0.61 5.32
C ALA A 100 1.80 -2.11 5.26
N ALA A 101 1.55 -2.63 4.06
CA ALA A 101 0.99 -3.98 3.89
C ALA A 101 1.53 -4.71 2.65
N TRP A 102 2.75 -4.41 2.24
CA TRP A 102 3.28 -4.94 0.98
C TRP A 102 3.96 -6.30 1.09
N GLY A 103 4.31 -6.75 2.29
CA GLY A 103 4.89 -8.07 2.48
C GLY A 103 6.32 -8.20 1.93
N ASN A 104 6.77 -9.46 1.85
CA ASN A 104 8.15 -9.77 1.45
C ASN A 104 8.45 -9.51 -0.03
N LEU A 105 7.42 -9.46 -0.87
CA LEU A 105 7.62 -9.22 -2.31
C LEU A 105 8.27 -7.86 -2.61
N ALA A 106 8.15 -6.89 -1.69
CA ALA A 106 8.82 -5.61 -1.84
C ALA A 106 10.36 -5.75 -1.90
N GLY A 107 10.92 -6.83 -1.40
CA GLY A 107 12.36 -7.12 -1.50
C GLY A 107 12.80 -7.66 -2.84
N GLU A 108 11.87 -8.08 -3.71
CA GLU A 108 12.18 -8.72 -4.98
C GLU A 108 12.56 -7.73 -6.10
N ARG A 109 12.33 -6.44 -5.89
CA ARG A 109 12.70 -5.37 -6.81
C ARG A 109 13.31 -4.22 -6.01
N SER A 110 14.56 -3.88 -6.33
CA SER A 110 15.28 -2.84 -5.58
C SER A 110 14.61 -1.48 -5.63
N TYR A 111 13.95 -1.14 -6.75
CA TYR A 111 13.31 0.16 -6.92
C TYR A 111 12.06 0.37 -6.05
N LEU A 112 11.47 -0.70 -5.51
CA LEU A 112 10.24 -0.57 -4.71
C LEU A 112 10.45 0.24 -3.43
N ARG A 113 11.63 0.15 -2.83
CA ARG A 113 11.97 0.98 -1.68
C ARG A 113 12.02 2.47 -2.03
N ASP A 114 12.56 2.78 -3.19
CA ASP A 114 12.58 4.16 -3.69
C ASP A 114 11.17 4.65 -4.04
N CYS A 115 10.33 3.76 -4.59
CA CYS A 115 8.91 4.07 -4.79
C CYS A 115 8.23 4.42 -3.46
N PHE A 116 8.50 3.66 -2.41
CA PHE A 116 7.95 3.97 -1.09
C PHE A 116 8.44 5.33 -0.57
N ARG A 117 9.73 5.64 -0.75
CA ARG A 117 10.27 6.93 -0.35
C ARG A 117 9.51 8.09 -1.00
N ASP A 118 9.22 7.98 -2.29
CA ASP A 118 8.46 8.99 -3.02
C ASP A 118 7.01 9.08 -2.54
N ILE A 119 6.39 7.93 -2.23
CA ILE A 119 5.03 7.91 -1.66
C ILE A 119 5.01 8.58 -0.29
N VAL A 120 5.99 8.33 0.57
CA VAL A 120 6.09 9.00 1.87
C VAL A 120 6.12 10.51 1.69
N SER A 121 6.94 11.00 0.75
CA SER A 121 7.03 12.43 0.48
C SER A 121 5.69 13.03 0.08
N VAL A 122 4.97 12.36 -0.81
CA VAL A 122 3.66 12.82 -1.29
C VAL A 122 2.61 12.81 -0.15
N LEU A 123 2.58 11.75 0.64
CA LEU A 123 1.59 11.64 1.72
C LEU A 123 1.83 12.67 2.83
N GLN A 124 3.05 13.15 2.98
CA GLN A 124 3.41 14.14 3.98
C GLN A 124 3.35 15.59 3.48
N GLU A 125 2.95 15.82 2.23
CA GLU A 125 2.77 17.16 1.68
C GLU A 125 1.69 17.95 2.44
N GLU A 126 1.68 19.26 2.26
CA GLU A 126 0.69 20.19 2.84
C GLU A 126 0.65 20.18 4.37
N GLY A 127 1.75 19.79 5.03
CA GLY A 127 1.79 19.69 6.50
C GLY A 127 0.91 18.59 7.07
N ARG A 128 0.51 17.65 6.26
CA ARG A 128 -0.41 16.57 6.63
C ARG A 128 0.20 15.69 7.73
N ARG A 129 -0.62 15.34 8.72
CA ARG A 129 -0.26 14.39 9.76
C ARG A 129 -0.51 12.96 9.26
N VAL A 130 0.53 12.12 9.30
CA VAL A 130 0.44 10.74 8.85
C VAL A 130 0.83 9.82 10.00
N ALA A 131 -0.10 8.96 10.39
CA ALA A 131 0.16 7.89 11.36
C ALA A 131 0.47 6.60 10.59
N TRP A 132 1.70 6.13 10.71
CA TRP A 132 2.18 4.93 10.00
C TRP A 132 1.96 3.69 10.86
N LYS A 133 1.40 2.64 10.27
CA LYS A 133 1.03 1.41 10.96
C LYS A 133 1.49 0.17 10.19
N GLN A 134 1.65 -0.93 10.92
CA GLN A 134 1.93 -2.26 10.40
C GLN A 134 1.04 -3.27 11.11
N ILE A 135 0.85 -4.45 10.51
CA ILE A 135 0.08 -5.52 11.14
C ILE A 135 1.02 -6.34 12.04
N GLY A 136 0.81 -6.28 13.35
CA GLY A 136 1.64 -6.99 14.32
C GLY A 136 3.12 -6.65 14.19
N ILE A 137 3.97 -7.66 14.14
CA ILE A 137 5.43 -7.50 13.99
C ILE A 137 5.82 -7.65 12.52
N LEU A 138 6.98 -7.10 12.15
CA LEU A 138 7.54 -7.28 10.81
C LEU A 138 7.83 -8.76 10.53
N THR A 139 7.90 -9.11 9.25
CA THR A 139 8.33 -10.45 8.85
C THR A 139 9.80 -10.66 9.22
N GLN A 140 10.26 -11.90 9.18
CA GLN A 140 11.66 -12.22 9.46
C GLN A 140 12.62 -11.47 8.51
N ALA A 141 12.20 -11.23 7.27
CA ALA A 141 12.97 -10.45 6.30
C ALA A 141 12.89 -8.93 6.54
N GLY A 142 12.10 -8.48 7.51
CA GLY A 142 12.01 -7.07 7.88
C GLY A 142 10.99 -6.25 7.13
N HIS A 143 10.01 -6.89 6.49
CA HIS A 143 8.94 -6.20 5.77
C HIS A 143 7.64 -6.19 6.58
N PRO A 144 6.80 -5.15 6.40
CA PRO A 144 5.43 -5.18 6.96
C PRO A 144 4.65 -6.33 6.34
N ARG A 145 3.84 -6.99 7.18
CA ARG A 145 3.11 -8.19 6.74
C ARG A 145 2.02 -7.87 5.72
N HIS A 146 1.87 -8.77 4.76
CA HIS A 146 0.76 -8.74 3.82
C HIS A 146 -0.51 -9.24 4.55
N PRO A 147 -1.69 -8.59 4.31
CA PRO A 147 -2.92 -8.93 5.04
C PRO A 147 -3.36 -10.39 4.90
N LEU A 148 -3.14 -11.03 3.74
CA LEU A 148 -3.51 -12.43 3.54
C LEU A 148 -2.72 -13.40 4.40
N TYR A 149 -1.51 -13.04 4.80
CA TYR A 149 -0.61 -13.92 5.55
C TYR A 149 -0.44 -13.52 7.00
N ALA A 150 -1.20 -12.52 7.44
CA ALA A 150 -1.23 -12.09 8.83
C ALA A 150 -2.41 -12.73 9.56
N ARG A 151 -2.28 -12.90 10.87
CA ARG A 151 -3.38 -13.39 11.69
C ARG A 151 -4.50 -12.35 11.74
N LYS A 152 -5.74 -12.80 11.63
CA LYS A 152 -6.92 -11.92 11.64
C LYS A 152 -7.08 -11.10 12.91
N ASP A 153 -6.60 -11.63 14.03
CA ASP A 153 -6.68 -10.98 15.34
C ASP A 153 -5.46 -10.10 15.66
N SER A 154 -4.57 -9.90 14.69
CA SER A 154 -3.41 -9.05 14.88
C SER A 154 -3.82 -7.58 15.06
N THR A 155 -3.13 -6.89 15.98
CA THR A 155 -3.30 -5.46 16.18
C THR A 155 -2.46 -4.67 15.18
N LEU A 156 -2.85 -3.41 14.94
CA LEU A 156 -2.05 -2.48 14.16
C LEU A 156 -1.06 -1.79 15.10
N GLU A 157 0.22 -1.93 14.77
CA GLU A 157 1.32 -1.35 15.53
C GLU A 157 1.95 -0.18 14.77
N VAL A 158 2.73 0.65 15.46
CA VAL A 158 3.46 1.75 14.81
C VAL A 158 4.48 1.19 13.82
N PHE A 159 4.47 1.69 12.59
CA PHE A 159 5.46 1.36 11.58
C PHE A 159 6.53 2.45 11.51
N ASP A 160 7.77 2.08 11.80
CA ASP A 160 8.91 3.00 11.70
C ASP A 160 9.42 3.04 10.26
N PHE A 161 8.79 3.88 9.44
CA PHE A 161 9.13 3.99 8.02
C PHE A 161 10.55 4.53 7.81
N THR A 162 11.02 5.40 8.69
CA THR A 162 12.38 5.96 8.60
C THR A 162 13.42 4.86 8.73
N ARG A 163 13.27 4.01 9.73
CA ARG A 163 14.16 2.87 9.93
C ARG A 163 14.10 1.89 8.75
N TYR A 164 12.89 1.64 8.24
CA TYR A 164 12.71 0.78 7.07
C TYR A 164 13.46 1.31 5.86
N LEU A 165 13.36 2.61 5.59
CA LEU A 165 14.03 3.25 4.45
C LEU A 165 15.55 3.35 4.60
N GLU A 166 16.06 3.35 5.81
CA GLU A 166 17.50 3.38 6.09
C GLU A 166 18.18 2.03 5.86
N LYS A 167 17.45 0.93 5.90
CA LYS A 167 18.04 -0.39 5.71
C LYS A 167 18.51 -0.55 4.28
N LYS A 168 19.79 -0.85 4.12
CA LYS A 168 20.36 -1.27 2.84
C LYS A 168 19.99 -2.73 2.60
N LYS A 169 19.85 -3.08 1.38
CA LYS A 169 19.60 -4.46 0.98
C LYS A 169 20.73 -5.38 1.35
#